data_003908ca3d86c92b70a6952cd1ac7302
#
_entry.id   003908ca3d86c92b70a6952cd1ac7302
#
_cell.length_a   1.000
_cell.length_b   1.000
_cell.length_c   1.000
_cell.angle_alpha   90.00
_cell.angle_beta   90.00
_cell.angle_gamma   90.00
#
_symmetry.space_group_name_H-M   'P 1'
#
loop_
_entity.id
_entity.type
_entity.pdbx_description
1 polymer ?
#
loop_
_entity_poly.entity_id
_entity_poly.type
_entity_poly.pdbx_seq_one_letter_code
_entity_poly.pdbx_strand_id
1 'polypeptide(L)'
;MSEPQNVIGARFALCRAERRAALIPYVTAGYPEPALTGGILEMLAEAGADVIEIGVPFSDPLADGPTIQHSSFEAIRQGTDLGWTLEALARFREACCTPVVLFSYLNPILRYGTERFLSDAVEVGAQGVLLTDLPVGSDRELEARIDGSGLDRIRLVSPTTLPERVERIAGGARGFLYYVSRTGVTGAQTELSGSLAAEVGEVRRRSPVPVAVGFGVSSPEQARAVAGLADGVVVGSALVTRLATEGIEPTARFVGALRAAVEWGDDAGPE
;
A
#
# COMPACT_ATOMS: atom_id res chain seq x y z
N MET A 1 2.93 -26.59 12.32
CA MET A 1 3.05 -25.34 11.54
C MET A 1 1.90 -24.45 12.02
N SER A 2 2.20 -23.36 12.71
CA SER A 2 1.18 -22.37 13.09
C SER A 2 0.60 -21.77 11.79
N GLU A 3 -0.73 -21.56 11.76
CA GLU A 3 -1.36 -20.83 10.67
C GLU A 3 -0.64 -19.49 10.47
N PRO A 4 -0.39 -19.07 9.21
CA PRO A 4 0.22 -17.78 8.95
C PRO A 4 -0.63 -16.70 9.63
N GLN A 5 -0.03 -15.95 10.55
CA GLN A 5 -0.74 -14.90 11.25
C GLN A 5 -1.15 -13.84 10.23
N ASN A 6 -2.44 -13.59 10.08
CA ASN A 6 -2.99 -12.50 9.25
C ASN A 6 -2.74 -11.15 9.96
N VAL A 7 -1.47 -10.73 9.99
CA VAL A 7 -1.02 -9.52 10.71
C VAL A 7 -1.66 -8.27 10.14
N ILE A 8 -1.77 -8.18 8.80
CA ILE A 8 -2.39 -7.04 8.14
C ILE A 8 -3.89 -7.00 8.46
N GLY A 9 -4.60 -8.11 8.33
CA GLY A 9 -6.03 -8.17 8.67
C GLY A 9 -6.30 -7.85 10.15
N ALA A 10 -5.43 -8.31 11.08
CA ALA A 10 -5.52 -7.96 12.49
C ALA A 10 -5.33 -6.44 12.72
N ARG A 11 -4.44 -5.79 11.96
CA ARG A 11 -4.27 -4.33 12.02
C ARG A 11 -5.53 -3.60 11.55
N PHE A 12 -6.15 -4.01 10.46
CA PHE A 12 -7.43 -3.44 10.00
C PHE A 12 -8.56 -3.65 11.03
N ALA A 13 -8.63 -4.83 11.66
CA ALA A 13 -9.60 -5.10 12.72
C ALA A 13 -9.41 -4.17 13.92
N LEU A 14 -8.15 -3.91 14.31
CA LEU A 14 -7.82 -2.94 15.36
C LEU A 14 -8.26 -1.52 14.97
N CYS A 15 -7.95 -1.07 13.74
CA CYS A 15 -8.38 0.24 13.26
C CYS A 15 -9.91 0.38 13.32
N ARG A 16 -10.63 -0.65 12.91
CA ARG A 16 -12.10 -0.67 12.98
C ARG A 16 -12.61 -0.60 14.43
N ALA A 17 -11.98 -1.32 15.35
CA ALA A 17 -12.31 -1.25 16.79
C ALA A 17 -12.05 0.14 17.38
N GLU A 18 -11.02 0.84 16.88
CA GLU A 18 -10.70 2.22 17.22
C GLU A 18 -11.56 3.26 16.46
N ARG A 19 -12.56 2.81 15.69
CA ARG A 19 -13.45 3.64 14.88
C ARG A 19 -12.71 4.54 13.89
N ARG A 20 -11.86 3.97 13.09
CA ARG A 20 -11.10 4.67 12.03
C ARG A 20 -10.74 3.76 10.86
N ALA A 21 -10.42 4.36 9.72
CA ALA A 21 -9.79 3.66 8.62
C ALA A 21 -8.29 3.45 8.89
N ALA A 22 -7.70 2.43 8.27
CA ALA A 22 -6.26 2.23 8.29
C ALA A 22 -5.56 3.29 7.42
N LEU A 23 -4.46 3.88 7.92
CA LEU A 23 -3.58 4.76 7.14
C LEU A 23 -2.44 3.94 6.54
N ILE A 24 -2.31 3.98 5.22
CA ILE A 24 -1.35 3.19 4.46
C ILE A 24 -0.48 4.12 3.61
N PRO A 25 0.63 4.66 4.15
CA PRO A 25 1.57 5.45 3.37
C PRO A 25 2.41 4.56 2.44
N TYR A 26 2.64 5.04 1.22
CA TYR A 26 3.58 4.47 0.26
C TYR A 26 4.82 5.34 0.15
N VAL A 27 5.99 4.71 0.10
CA VAL A 27 7.27 5.36 -0.21
C VAL A 27 8.10 4.49 -1.15
N THR A 28 8.91 5.12 -2.00
CA THR A 28 9.86 4.42 -2.87
C THR A 28 11.15 4.18 -2.09
N ALA A 29 11.62 2.94 -2.01
CA ALA A 29 12.89 2.59 -1.37
C ALA A 29 14.04 3.34 -2.05
N GLY A 30 14.92 3.95 -1.25
CA GLY A 30 16.08 4.71 -1.76
C GLY A 30 15.76 6.12 -2.25
N TYR A 31 14.53 6.61 -2.10
CA TYR A 31 14.17 7.97 -2.51
C TYR A 31 13.71 8.81 -1.30
N PRO A 32 14.10 10.12 -1.21
CA PRO A 32 14.94 10.86 -2.15
C PRO A 32 16.42 10.46 -2.10
N GLU A 33 16.89 9.89 -1.02
CA GLU A 33 18.26 9.39 -0.81
C GLU A 33 18.22 8.05 -0.09
N PRO A 34 19.05 7.05 -0.48
CA PRO A 34 19.08 5.74 0.16
C PRO A 34 19.30 5.82 1.68
N ALA A 35 20.20 6.71 2.12
CA ALA A 35 20.51 6.88 3.55
C ALA A 35 19.32 7.31 4.41
N LEU A 36 18.30 7.94 3.82
CA LEU A 36 17.11 8.43 4.53
C LEU A 36 16.02 7.37 4.68
N THR A 37 16.08 6.27 3.93
CA THR A 37 14.98 5.29 3.88
C THR A 37 14.62 4.74 5.27
N GLY A 38 15.61 4.35 6.08
CA GLY A 38 15.36 3.85 7.44
C GLY A 38 14.60 4.88 8.30
N GLY A 39 15.12 6.11 8.37
CA GLY A 39 14.48 7.20 9.11
C GLY A 39 13.09 7.58 8.57
N ILE A 40 12.87 7.44 7.25
CA ILE A 40 11.54 7.66 6.65
C ILE A 40 10.56 6.58 7.14
N LEU A 41 10.95 5.29 7.13
CA LEU A 41 10.09 4.20 7.58
C LEU A 41 9.76 4.32 9.08
N GLU A 42 10.74 4.67 9.90
CA GLU A 42 10.56 4.92 11.33
C GLU A 42 9.60 6.10 11.55
N MET A 43 9.82 7.22 10.87
CA MET A 43 8.94 8.39 10.92
C MET A 43 7.50 8.06 10.55
N LEU A 44 7.28 7.26 9.49
CA LEU A 44 5.93 6.86 9.08
C LEU A 44 5.23 6.03 10.17
N ALA A 45 5.96 5.10 10.78
CA ALA A 45 5.44 4.28 11.88
C ALA A 45 5.08 5.13 13.11
N GLU A 46 5.98 6.02 13.52
CA GLU A 46 5.78 6.94 14.65
C GLU A 46 4.63 7.92 14.40
N ALA A 47 4.47 8.40 13.17
CA ALA A 47 3.38 9.29 12.78
C ALA A 47 2.01 8.58 12.67
N GLY A 48 1.96 7.25 12.87
CA GLY A 48 0.72 6.48 12.99
C GLY A 48 0.30 5.73 11.74
N ALA A 49 1.24 5.34 10.88
CA ALA A 49 0.98 4.40 9.81
C ALA A 49 0.54 3.03 10.36
N ASP A 50 -0.52 2.47 9.81
CA ASP A 50 -1.03 1.14 10.18
C ASP A 50 -0.39 0.02 9.37
N VAL A 51 -0.12 0.29 8.10
CA VAL A 51 0.63 -0.55 7.18
C VAL A 51 1.49 0.37 6.34
N ILE A 52 2.74 0.01 6.05
CA ILE A 52 3.61 0.79 5.17
C ILE A 52 3.79 0.03 3.86
N GLU A 53 3.57 0.69 2.73
CA GLU A 53 3.94 0.17 1.41
C GLU A 53 5.33 0.66 1.03
N ILE A 54 6.25 -0.27 0.78
CA ILE A 54 7.59 0.03 0.29
C ILE A 54 7.66 -0.33 -1.19
N GLY A 55 7.76 0.68 -2.04
CA GLY A 55 7.94 0.51 -3.48
C GLY A 55 9.36 0.05 -3.81
N VAL A 56 9.48 -1.10 -4.45
CA VAL A 56 10.72 -1.58 -5.04
C VAL A 56 10.99 -0.80 -6.31
N PRO A 57 12.12 -0.09 -6.44
CA PRO A 57 12.41 0.68 -7.64
C PRO A 57 12.50 -0.21 -8.88
N PHE A 58 11.85 0.23 -9.96
CA PHE A 58 11.84 -0.48 -11.24
C PHE A 58 11.98 0.50 -12.40
N SER A 59 12.70 0.09 -13.47
CA SER A 59 13.00 0.95 -14.62
C SER A 59 11.80 1.25 -15.52
N ASP A 60 10.80 0.34 -15.52
CA ASP A 60 9.68 0.39 -16.46
C ASP A 60 8.32 0.34 -15.73
N PRO A 61 8.03 1.29 -14.81
CA PRO A 61 6.89 1.23 -13.91
C PRO A 61 5.61 1.75 -14.60
N LEU A 62 5.09 1.00 -15.57
CA LEU A 62 3.99 1.41 -16.46
C LEU A 62 2.66 1.66 -15.74
N ALA A 63 2.45 1.05 -14.58
CA ALA A 63 1.23 1.25 -13.78
C ALA A 63 1.30 2.50 -12.90
N ASP A 64 2.48 3.10 -12.74
CA ASP A 64 2.70 4.21 -11.82
C ASP A 64 2.53 5.57 -12.48
N GLY A 65 2.15 6.55 -11.68
CA GLY A 65 2.10 7.95 -12.09
C GLY A 65 3.49 8.61 -12.15
N PRO A 66 3.60 9.81 -12.76
CA PRO A 66 4.89 10.47 -13.01
C PRO A 66 5.77 10.64 -11.78
N THR A 67 5.19 10.95 -10.62
CA THR A 67 5.91 11.12 -9.36
C THR A 67 6.61 9.83 -8.92
N ILE A 68 5.89 8.70 -8.98
CA ILE A 68 6.44 7.40 -8.58
C ILE A 68 7.46 6.91 -9.62
N GLN A 69 7.19 7.11 -10.92
CA GLN A 69 8.15 6.82 -11.98
C GLN A 69 9.47 7.58 -11.76
N HIS A 70 9.38 8.88 -11.46
CA HIS A 70 10.56 9.70 -11.18
C HIS A 70 11.32 9.20 -9.94
N SER A 71 10.63 8.91 -8.84
CA SER A 71 11.25 8.41 -7.61
C SER A 71 11.95 7.06 -7.82
N SER A 72 11.32 6.15 -8.58
CA SER A 72 11.93 4.87 -8.98
C SER A 72 13.21 5.07 -9.79
N PHE A 73 13.15 5.94 -10.78
CA PHE A 73 14.30 6.25 -11.64
C PHE A 73 15.48 6.82 -10.82
N GLU A 74 15.22 7.80 -9.94
CA GLU A 74 16.26 8.38 -9.10
C GLU A 74 16.83 7.38 -8.08
N ALA A 75 16.00 6.54 -7.49
CA ALA A 75 16.45 5.49 -6.58
C ALA A 75 17.37 4.46 -7.28
N ILE A 76 17.03 4.04 -8.50
CA ILE A 76 17.88 3.15 -9.31
C ILE A 76 19.22 3.82 -9.63
N ARG A 77 19.22 5.11 -9.99
CA ARG A 77 20.47 5.86 -10.25
C ARG A 77 21.40 5.91 -9.04
N GLN A 78 20.82 5.83 -7.83
CA GLN A 78 21.54 5.80 -6.56
C GLN A 78 21.90 4.37 -6.10
N GLY A 79 21.66 3.36 -6.94
CA GLY A 79 22.05 1.98 -6.70
C GLY A 79 21.04 1.16 -5.89
N THR A 80 19.81 1.64 -5.73
CA THR A 80 18.76 0.91 -5.02
C THR A 80 18.10 -0.11 -5.94
N ASP A 81 17.97 -1.33 -5.46
CA ASP A 81 17.27 -2.44 -6.11
C ASP A 81 16.42 -3.25 -5.10
N LEU A 82 15.90 -4.39 -5.52
CA LEU A 82 15.12 -5.27 -4.65
C LEU A 82 15.94 -5.81 -3.46
N GLY A 83 17.19 -6.22 -3.71
CA GLY A 83 18.05 -6.71 -2.63
C GLY A 83 18.30 -5.66 -1.58
N TRP A 84 18.66 -4.46 -2.02
CA TRP A 84 18.83 -3.30 -1.15
C TRP A 84 17.54 -2.97 -0.37
N THR A 85 16.38 -3.06 -1.04
CA THR A 85 15.07 -2.80 -0.39
C THR A 85 14.80 -3.80 0.74
N LEU A 86 15.11 -5.09 0.54
CA LEU A 86 14.99 -6.12 1.57
C LEU A 86 15.93 -5.87 2.75
N GLU A 87 17.17 -5.46 2.49
CA GLU A 87 18.12 -5.08 3.55
C GLU A 87 17.64 -3.86 4.36
N ALA A 88 17.06 -2.86 3.69
CA ALA A 88 16.48 -1.71 4.37
C ALA A 88 15.29 -2.10 5.26
N LEU A 89 14.43 -3.01 4.78
CA LEU A 89 13.35 -3.57 5.59
C LEU A 89 13.88 -4.36 6.79
N ALA A 90 14.90 -5.19 6.61
CA ALA A 90 15.51 -5.94 7.71
C ALA A 90 15.97 -5.00 8.85
N ARG A 91 16.68 -3.93 8.51
CA ARG A 91 17.10 -2.91 9.49
C ARG A 91 15.90 -2.23 10.19
N PHE A 92 14.87 -1.87 9.45
CA PHE A 92 13.65 -1.30 10.02
C PHE A 92 12.97 -2.24 11.02
N ARG A 93 13.00 -3.55 10.77
CA ARG A 93 12.41 -4.56 11.66
C ARG A 93 13.13 -4.71 13.00
N GLU A 94 14.37 -4.30 13.11
CA GLU A 94 15.08 -4.30 14.40
C GLU A 94 14.43 -3.36 15.43
N ALA A 95 13.78 -2.28 14.96
CA ALA A 95 13.20 -1.24 15.81
C ALA A 95 11.66 -1.18 15.75
N CYS A 96 11.02 -1.71 14.71
CA CYS A 96 9.61 -1.45 14.46
C CYS A 96 8.82 -2.67 13.96
N CYS A 97 7.59 -2.83 14.51
CA CYS A 97 6.67 -3.92 14.17
C CYS A 97 5.54 -3.52 13.21
N THR A 98 5.49 -2.27 12.72
CA THR A 98 4.45 -1.83 11.79
C THR A 98 4.44 -2.71 10.54
N PRO A 99 3.31 -3.32 10.14
CA PRO A 99 3.23 -4.19 8.98
C PRO A 99 3.74 -3.52 7.70
N VAL A 100 4.46 -4.28 6.88
CA VAL A 100 5.01 -3.80 5.60
C VAL A 100 4.52 -4.67 4.45
N VAL A 101 4.08 -4.01 3.38
CA VAL A 101 3.79 -4.60 2.08
C VAL A 101 4.88 -4.17 1.10
N LEU A 102 5.51 -5.14 0.44
CA LEU A 102 6.41 -4.87 -0.68
C LEU A 102 5.58 -4.63 -1.94
N PHE A 103 5.66 -3.41 -2.46
CA PHE A 103 4.99 -3.01 -3.69
C PHE A 103 5.99 -3.13 -4.86
N SER A 104 5.70 -3.98 -5.83
CA SER A 104 6.64 -4.29 -6.90
C SER A 104 5.94 -4.60 -8.22
N TYR A 105 6.77 -4.79 -9.22
CA TYR A 105 6.46 -5.42 -10.49
C TYR A 105 7.03 -6.84 -10.50
N LEU A 106 6.56 -7.66 -11.42
CA LEU A 106 6.98 -9.05 -11.52
C LEU A 106 8.45 -9.18 -11.95
N ASN A 107 8.90 -8.35 -12.87
CA ASN A 107 10.24 -8.47 -13.46
C ASN A 107 11.40 -8.33 -12.44
N PRO A 108 11.41 -7.37 -11.49
CA PRO A 108 12.38 -7.35 -10.41
C PRO A 108 12.46 -8.66 -9.61
N ILE A 109 11.31 -9.29 -9.35
CA ILE A 109 11.22 -10.55 -8.60
C ILE A 109 11.77 -11.71 -9.42
N LEU A 110 11.41 -11.80 -10.70
CA LEU A 110 11.95 -12.83 -11.58
C LEU A 110 13.48 -12.73 -11.72
N ARG A 111 14.00 -11.50 -11.81
CA ARG A 111 15.45 -11.25 -11.87
C ARG A 111 16.17 -11.62 -10.58
N TYR A 112 15.56 -11.37 -9.42
CA TYR A 112 16.11 -11.74 -8.10
C TYR A 112 16.05 -13.24 -7.87
N GLY A 113 15.09 -13.90 -8.49
CA GLY A 113 14.73 -15.31 -8.30
C GLY A 113 13.52 -15.44 -7.39
N THR A 114 12.43 -15.97 -7.92
CA THR A 114 11.12 -16.00 -7.23
C THR A 114 11.19 -16.70 -5.87
N GLU A 115 11.76 -17.91 -5.79
CA GLU A 115 11.86 -18.66 -4.53
C GLU A 115 12.70 -17.92 -3.50
N ARG A 116 13.83 -17.36 -3.96
CA ARG A 116 14.71 -16.57 -3.12
C ARG A 116 13.98 -15.33 -2.59
N PHE A 117 13.27 -14.61 -3.45
CA PHE A 117 12.48 -13.44 -3.04
C PHE A 117 11.47 -13.80 -1.96
N LEU A 118 10.68 -14.88 -2.16
CA LEU A 118 9.64 -15.27 -1.22
C LEU A 118 10.24 -15.65 0.15
N SER A 119 11.37 -16.38 0.15
CA SER A 119 12.09 -16.73 1.36
C SER A 119 12.65 -15.50 2.07
N ASP A 120 13.41 -14.67 1.35
CA ASP A 120 14.09 -13.51 1.91
C ASP A 120 13.09 -12.46 2.40
N ALA A 121 11.98 -12.21 1.66
CA ALA A 121 10.95 -11.28 2.05
C ALA A 121 10.25 -11.67 3.38
N VAL A 122 9.97 -12.96 3.57
CA VAL A 122 9.43 -13.47 4.83
C VAL A 122 10.45 -13.37 5.95
N GLU A 123 11.70 -13.74 5.68
CA GLU A 123 12.80 -13.72 6.66
C GLU A 123 13.06 -12.31 7.19
N VAL A 124 13.08 -11.30 6.30
CA VAL A 124 13.26 -9.90 6.71
C VAL A 124 11.97 -9.28 7.29
N GLY A 125 10.90 -10.04 7.39
CA GLY A 125 9.68 -9.64 8.08
C GLY A 125 8.71 -8.79 7.24
N ALA A 126 8.63 -8.97 5.92
CA ALA A 126 7.50 -8.49 5.14
C ALA A 126 6.24 -9.27 5.50
N GLN A 127 5.08 -8.60 5.54
CA GLN A 127 3.79 -9.25 5.78
C GLN A 127 2.99 -9.46 4.50
N GLY A 128 3.25 -8.67 3.46
CA GLY A 128 2.53 -8.79 2.21
C GLY A 128 3.35 -8.39 1.00
N VAL A 129 2.82 -8.74 -0.15
CA VAL A 129 3.35 -8.34 -1.45
C VAL A 129 2.20 -7.91 -2.37
N LEU A 130 2.41 -6.82 -3.10
CA LEU A 130 1.54 -6.32 -4.15
C LEU A 130 2.33 -6.30 -5.45
N LEU A 131 1.83 -7.02 -6.46
CA LEU A 131 2.40 -7.05 -7.80
C LEU A 131 1.42 -6.39 -8.77
N THR A 132 1.83 -5.26 -9.34
CA THR A 132 0.96 -4.44 -10.19
C THR A 132 0.64 -5.07 -11.54
N ASP A 133 1.54 -5.92 -12.03
CA ASP A 133 1.50 -6.55 -13.34
C ASP A 133 1.29 -8.08 -13.30
N LEU A 134 0.78 -8.62 -12.17
CA LEU A 134 0.36 -10.02 -12.06
C LEU A 134 -1.18 -10.11 -11.92
N PRO A 135 -1.94 -10.11 -13.03
CA PRO A 135 -3.39 -10.25 -12.98
C PRO A 135 -3.81 -11.61 -12.41
N VAL A 136 -4.85 -11.63 -11.58
CA VAL A 136 -5.36 -12.88 -11.00
C VAL A 136 -5.75 -13.88 -12.08
N GLY A 137 -5.13 -15.06 -12.00
CA GLY A 137 -5.32 -16.19 -12.92
C GLY A 137 -4.38 -16.18 -14.12
N SER A 138 -3.43 -15.22 -14.23
CA SER A 138 -2.46 -15.16 -15.34
C SER A 138 -1.33 -16.18 -15.17
N ASP A 139 -0.87 -16.41 -13.94
CA ASP A 139 0.12 -17.41 -13.58
C ASP A 139 -0.27 -18.11 -12.27
N ARG A 140 -1.02 -19.21 -12.41
CA ARG A 140 -1.54 -19.94 -11.24
C ARG A 140 -0.45 -20.59 -10.39
N GLU A 141 0.67 -20.96 -10.99
CA GLU A 141 1.77 -21.59 -10.28
C GLU A 141 2.49 -20.56 -9.39
N LEU A 142 2.82 -19.40 -9.97
CA LEU A 142 3.41 -18.30 -9.21
C LEU A 142 2.46 -17.79 -8.12
N GLU A 143 1.18 -17.65 -8.44
CA GLU A 143 0.16 -17.24 -7.46
C GLU A 143 0.09 -18.23 -6.27
N ALA A 144 0.11 -19.54 -6.54
CA ALA A 144 0.11 -20.56 -5.50
C ALA A 144 1.39 -20.53 -4.64
N ARG A 145 2.55 -20.25 -5.24
CA ARG A 145 3.81 -20.08 -4.51
C ARG A 145 3.77 -18.88 -3.58
N ILE A 146 3.27 -17.74 -4.06
CA ILE A 146 3.09 -16.54 -3.22
C ILE A 146 2.11 -16.84 -2.08
N ASP A 147 0.95 -17.41 -2.39
CA ASP A 147 -0.08 -17.73 -1.38
C ASP A 147 0.42 -18.76 -0.33
N GLY A 148 1.37 -19.64 -0.71
CA GLY A 148 2.02 -20.61 0.16
C GLY A 148 3.23 -20.08 0.94
N SER A 149 3.76 -18.92 0.61
CA SER A 149 4.99 -18.38 1.24
C SER A 149 4.80 -17.84 2.66
N GLY A 150 3.57 -17.47 3.02
CA GLY A 150 3.25 -16.76 4.26
C GLY A 150 3.03 -15.25 4.06
N LEU A 151 3.34 -14.70 2.90
CA LEU A 151 3.01 -13.32 2.56
C LEU A 151 1.51 -13.18 2.20
N ASP A 152 0.88 -12.10 2.64
CA ASP A 152 -0.42 -11.71 2.16
C ASP A 152 -0.28 -11.14 0.74
N ARG A 153 -0.96 -11.77 -0.23
CA ARG A 153 -0.98 -11.26 -1.60
C ARG A 153 -2.08 -10.20 -1.73
N ILE A 154 -1.67 -8.93 -1.72
CA ILE A 154 -2.56 -7.80 -1.91
C ILE A 154 -2.98 -7.75 -3.38
N ARG A 155 -4.28 -7.70 -3.64
CA ARG A 155 -4.83 -7.76 -5.00
C ARG A 155 -5.47 -6.43 -5.38
N LEU A 156 -5.35 -6.09 -6.66
CA LEU A 156 -5.84 -4.84 -7.22
C LEU A 156 -7.21 -5.02 -7.89
N VAL A 157 -8.09 -4.06 -7.66
CA VAL A 157 -9.33 -3.86 -8.41
C VAL A 157 -9.43 -2.40 -8.83
N SER A 158 -10.17 -2.13 -9.89
CA SER A 158 -10.34 -0.80 -10.48
C SER A 158 -11.80 -0.57 -10.90
N PRO A 159 -12.22 0.66 -11.21
CA PRO A 159 -13.56 0.98 -11.69
C PRO A 159 -14.00 0.16 -12.91
N THR A 160 -13.04 -0.30 -13.72
CA THR A 160 -13.31 -1.11 -14.92
C THR A 160 -13.36 -2.61 -14.65
N THR A 161 -13.16 -3.03 -13.40
CA THR A 161 -13.25 -4.45 -13.01
C THR A 161 -14.72 -4.83 -12.88
N LEU A 162 -15.16 -5.78 -13.73
CA LEU A 162 -16.54 -6.28 -13.69
C LEU A 162 -16.86 -6.95 -12.35
N PRO A 163 -18.12 -6.89 -11.87
CA PRO A 163 -18.53 -7.44 -10.57
C PRO A 163 -18.13 -8.89 -10.34
N GLU A 164 -18.34 -9.76 -11.33
CA GLU A 164 -17.96 -11.19 -11.27
C GLU A 164 -16.43 -11.37 -11.15
N ARG A 165 -15.66 -10.45 -11.74
CA ARG A 165 -14.21 -10.45 -11.63
C ARG A 165 -13.76 -9.93 -10.27
N VAL A 166 -14.46 -8.96 -9.68
CA VAL A 166 -14.22 -8.49 -8.31
C VAL A 166 -14.35 -9.67 -7.34
N GLU A 167 -15.43 -10.46 -7.42
CA GLU A 167 -15.64 -11.66 -6.57
C GLU A 167 -14.51 -12.67 -6.70
N ARG A 168 -14.06 -12.94 -7.94
CA ARG A 168 -12.94 -13.86 -8.19
C ARG A 168 -11.62 -13.34 -7.61
N ILE A 169 -11.36 -12.04 -7.75
CA ILE A 169 -10.16 -11.39 -7.21
C ILE A 169 -10.23 -11.41 -5.68
N ALA A 170 -11.34 -10.99 -5.11
CA ALA A 170 -11.55 -10.88 -3.67
C ALA A 170 -11.54 -12.25 -2.97
N GLY A 171 -12.12 -13.28 -3.58
CA GLY A 171 -12.24 -14.63 -2.98
C GLY A 171 -10.91 -15.31 -2.64
N GLY A 172 -9.79 -14.83 -3.17
CA GLY A 172 -8.45 -15.31 -2.80
C GLY A 172 -7.55 -14.20 -2.25
N ALA A 173 -8.10 -13.03 -1.92
CA ALA A 173 -7.33 -11.94 -1.33
C ALA A 173 -7.03 -12.22 0.14
N ARG A 174 -5.87 -11.75 0.61
CA ARG A 174 -5.47 -11.74 2.01
C ARG A 174 -4.95 -10.34 2.36
N GLY A 175 -4.91 -10.01 3.63
CA GLY A 175 -4.57 -8.66 4.08
C GLY A 175 -5.70 -7.67 3.77
N PHE A 176 -5.68 -7.08 2.60
CA PHE A 176 -6.71 -6.18 2.08
C PHE A 176 -6.83 -6.24 0.56
N LEU A 177 -7.94 -5.73 0.04
CA LEU A 177 -8.14 -5.51 -1.39
C LEU A 177 -7.84 -4.04 -1.72
N TYR A 178 -6.98 -3.80 -2.68
CA TYR A 178 -6.58 -2.45 -3.08
C TYR A 178 -7.46 -1.96 -4.24
N TYR A 179 -8.29 -0.96 -3.98
CA TYR A 179 -9.07 -0.30 -5.01
C TYR A 179 -8.30 0.89 -5.59
N VAL A 180 -7.93 0.80 -6.86
CA VAL A 180 -7.23 1.86 -7.60
C VAL A 180 -8.25 2.64 -8.41
N SER A 181 -8.61 3.83 -7.98
CA SER A 181 -9.48 4.72 -8.75
C SER A 181 -8.68 5.39 -9.90
N ARG A 182 -9.24 5.52 -11.08
CA ARG A 182 -8.60 6.19 -12.22
C ARG A 182 -8.84 7.70 -12.26
N THR A 183 -9.82 8.16 -11.57
CA THR A 183 -10.14 9.59 -11.52
C THR A 183 -9.28 10.24 -10.46
N GLY A 184 -8.12 10.80 -10.88
CA GLY A 184 -7.34 11.67 -10.02
C GLY A 184 -8.21 12.74 -9.42
N VAL A 185 -8.09 12.93 -8.13
CA VAL A 185 -8.55 14.17 -7.49
C VAL A 185 -7.56 15.28 -7.91
N THR A 186 -7.22 15.29 -9.23
CA THR A 186 -6.39 16.30 -9.87
C THR A 186 -7.31 17.42 -10.34
N GLY A 187 -7.55 18.34 -9.46
CA GLY A 187 -8.36 19.52 -9.72
C GLY A 187 -9.13 19.89 -8.46
N ALA A 188 -9.44 21.16 -8.31
CA ALA A 188 -10.12 21.77 -7.17
C ALA A 188 -11.56 21.27 -6.92
N GLN A 189 -11.83 19.99 -7.10
CA GLN A 189 -13.09 19.36 -6.73
C GLN A 189 -12.94 18.72 -5.37
N THR A 190 -13.41 19.45 -4.37
CA THR A 190 -13.61 19.04 -2.99
C THR A 190 -14.69 17.95 -2.84
N GLU A 191 -15.38 17.58 -3.92
CA GLU A 191 -16.38 16.52 -3.94
C GLU A 191 -15.77 15.27 -4.57
N LEU A 192 -15.60 14.22 -3.74
CA LEU A 192 -15.48 12.86 -4.23
C LEU A 192 -16.68 12.61 -5.15
N SER A 193 -16.42 12.13 -6.36
CA SER A 193 -17.52 11.85 -7.28
C SER A 193 -18.50 10.87 -6.60
N GLY A 194 -19.80 11.12 -6.69
CA GLY A 194 -20.81 10.20 -6.15
C GLY A 194 -20.67 8.78 -6.68
N SER A 195 -19.96 8.59 -7.79
CA SER A 195 -19.58 7.30 -8.36
C SER A 195 -18.60 6.53 -7.46
N LEU A 196 -17.60 7.20 -6.83
CA LEU A 196 -16.61 6.53 -5.98
C LEU A 196 -17.24 5.83 -4.78
N ALA A 197 -18.22 6.49 -4.13
CA ALA A 197 -18.93 5.89 -3.00
C ALA A 197 -19.68 4.62 -3.40
N ALA A 198 -20.39 4.68 -4.55
CA ALA A 198 -21.11 3.52 -5.07
C ALA A 198 -20.17 2.38 -5.49
N GLU A 199 -19.07 2.71 -6.16
CA GLU A 199 -18.06 1.75 -6.64
C GLU A 199 -17.35 1.04 -5.47
N VAL A 200 -16.86 1.80 -4.48
CA VAL A 200 -16.21 1.26 -3.29
C VAL A 200 -17.19 0.43 -2.46
N GLY A 201 -18.42 0.91 -2.27
CA GLY A 201 -19.47 0.17 -1.58
C GLY A 201 -19.78 -1.18 -2.25
N GLU A 202 -19.81 -1.22 -3.59
CA GLU A 202 -20.00 -2.46 -4.34
C GLU A 202 -18.84 -3.45 -4.16
N VAL A 203 -17.60 -2.95 -4.21
CA VAL A 203 -16.41 -3.78 -3.99
C VAL A 203 -16.40 -4.33 -2.56
N ARG A 204 -16.72 -3.51 -1.56
CA ARG A 204 -16.76 -3.92 -0.15
C ARG A 204 -17.80 -5.02 0.11
N ARG A 205 -18.99 -4.90 -0.48
CA ARG A 205 -20.02 -5.96 -0.35
C ARG A 205 -19.58 -7.32 -0.91
N ARG A 206 -18.65 -7.34 -1.87
CA ARG A 206 -18.14 -8.54 -2.53
C ARG A 206 -16.82 -9.05 -1.95
N SER A 207 -16.19 -8.27 -1.08
CA SER A 207 -14.86 -8.59 -0.53
C SER A 207 -14.96 -9.22 0.86
N PRO A 208 -14.36 -10.41 1.07
CA PRO A 208 -14.23 -11.01 2.40
C PRO A 208 -13.12 -10.37 3.24
N VAL A 209 -12.30 -9.48 2.63
CA VAL A 209 -11.22 -8.76 3.29
C VAL A 209 -11.47 -7.26 3.25
N PRO A 210 -10.85 -6.45 4.14
CA PRO A 210 -10.95 -4.99 4.10
C PRO A 210 -10.61 -4.41 2.73
N VAL A 211 -11.20 -3.28 2.38
CA VAL A 211 -10.93 -2.55 1.14
C VAL A 211 -10.20 -1.24 1.45
N ALA A 212 -9.00 -1.08 0.92
CA ALA A 212 -8.26 0.17 0.97
C ALA A 212 -8.35 0.90 -0.38
N VAL A 213 -8.54 2.21 -0.34
CA VAL A 213 -8.61 3.05 -1.54
C VAL A 213 -7.31 3.82 -1.69
N GLY A 214 -6.63 3.61 -2.81
CA GLY A 214 -5.43 4.34 -3.19
C GLY A 214 -5.72 5.22 -4.37
N PHE A 215 -5.73 6.55 -4.12
CA PHE A 215 -5.87 7.43 -5.26
C PHE A 215 -5.74 8.92 -4.93
N GLY A 216 -4.60 9.50 -5.34
CA GLY A 216 -4.43 10.93 -5.42
C GLY A 216 -4.72 11.71 -4.12
N VAL A 217 -4.85 11.02 -2.98
CA VAL A 217 -5.05 11.66 -1.69
C VAL A 217 -3.83 12.51 -1.39
N SER A 218 -4.06 13.82 -1.32
CA SER A 218 -3.00 14.83 -1.15
C SER A 218 -3.27 15.80 0.01
N SER A 219 -4.42 15.65 0.69
CA SER A 219 -4.77 16.46 1.85
C SER A 219 -5.51 15.64 2.93
N PRO A 220 -5.53 16.12 4.18
CA PRO A 220 -6.31 15.51 5.25
C PRO A 220 -7.82 15.46 4.97
N GLU A 221 -8.37 16.46 4.26
CA GLU A 221 -9.80 16.52 3.89
C GLU A 221 -10.14 15.37 2.93
N GLN A 222 -9.29 15.13 1.95
CA GLN A 222 -9.45 14.01 1.02
C GLN A 222 -9.31 12.67 1.74
N ALA A 223 -8.34 12.55 2.67
CA ALA A 223 -8.19 11.35 3.48
C ALA A 223 -9.44 11.05 4.30
N ARG A 224 -10.04 12.07 4.95
CA ARG A 224 -11.30 11.95 5.69
C ARG A 224 -12.44 11.49 4.80
N ALA A 225 -12.55 12.08 3.62
CA ALA A 225 -13.61 11.73 2.69
C ALA A 225 -13.50 10.28 2.20
N VAL A 226 -12.28 9.79 1.92
CA VAL A 226 -12.03 8.39 1.57
C VAL A 226 -12.26 7.45 2.76
N ALA A 227 -11.84 7.83 3.96
CA ALA A 227 -12.04 7.06 5.20
C ALA A 227 -13.52 6.80 5.50
N GLY A 228 -14.42 7.72 5.10
CA GLY A 228 -15.87 7.52 5.20
C GLY A 228 -16.44 6.45 4.25
N LEU A 229 -15.66 6.00 3.27
CA LEU A 229 -16.09 5.06 2.23
C LEU A 229 -15.38 3.71 2.29
N ALA A 230 -14.16 3.67 2.84
CA ALA A 230 -13.26 2.52 2.77
C ALA A 230 -12.68 2.15 4.14
N ASP A 231 -12.19 0.93 4.27
CA ASP A 231 -11.55 0.44 5.49
C ASP A 231 -10.10 0.93 5.62
N GLY A 232 -9.51 1.44 4.54
CA GLY A 232 -8.16 2.01 4.54
C GLY A 232 -7.95 3.08 3.48
N VAL A 233 -7.00 3.97 3.74
CA VAL A 233 -6.61 5.08 2.86
C VAL A 233 -5.13 4.95 2.52
N VAL A 234 -4.82 4.81 1.22
CA VAL A 234 -3.45 4.75 0.73
C VAL A 234 -3.01 6.13 0.22
N VAL A 235 -1.84 6.57 0.66
CA VAL A 235 -1.26 7.87 0.29
C VAL A 235 0.15 7.67 -0.23
N GLY A 236 0.38 7.92 -1.52
CA GLY A 236 1.68 7.71 -2.17
C GLY A 236 2.30 9.01 -2.68
N SER A 237 1.90 9.45 -3.87
CA SER A 237 2.56 10.55 -4.60
C SER A 237 2.74 11.84 -3.78
N ALA A 238 1.77 12.17 -2.92
CA ALA A 238 1.87 13.34 -2.05
C ALA A 238 3.02 13.20 -1.04
N LEU A 239 3.20 12.02 -0.45
CA LEU A 239 4.30 11.74 0.48
C LEU A 239 5.65 11.75 -0.22
N VAL A 240 5.74 11.06 -1.36
CA VAL A 240 6.98 11.01 -2.17
C VAL A 240 7.42 12.42 -2.58
N THR A 241 6.48 13.27 -3.00
CA THR A 241 6.78 14.67 -3.35
C THR A 241 7.25 15.45 -2.14
N ARG A 242 6.54 15.36 -0.99
CA ARG A 242 6.89 16.10 0.23
C ARG A 242 8.25 15.70 0.80
N LEU A 243 8.56 14.40 0.81
CA LEU A 243 9.87 13.91 1.27
C LEU A 243 11.02 14.55 0.47
N ALA A 244 10.83 14.70 -0.84
CA ALA A 244 11.86 15.31 -1.69
C ALA A 244 11.95 16.83 -1.58
N THR A 245 10.82 17.52 -1.35
CA THR A 245 10.79 19.00 -1.40
C THR A 245 10.82 19.65 -0.02
N GLU A 246 10.33 18.98 1.00
CA GLU A 246 10.14 19.55 2.35
C GLU A 246 10.96 18.79 3.41
N GLY A 247 11.37 17.53 3.14
CA GLY A 247 12.12 16.68 4.06
C GLY A 247 11.24 15.92 5.06
N ILE A 248 11.89 15.26 6.02
CA ILE A 248 11.25 14.29 6.93
C ILE A 248 10.29 14.96 7.92
N GLU A 249 10.72 16.00 8.65
CA GLU A 249 9.90 16.61 9.70
C GLU A 249 8.58 17.24 9.21
N PRO A 250 8.54 18.04 8.13
CA PRO A 250 7.27 18.53 7.59
C PRO A 250 6.38 17.39 7.09
N THR A 251 6.96 16.34 6.51
CA THR A 251 6.23 15.16 6.07
C THR A 251 5.65 14.39 7.26
N ALA A 252 6.36 14.26 8.38
CA ALA A 252 5.84 13.66 9.61
C ALA A 252 4.59 14.38 10.11
N ARG A 253 4.61 15.73 10.14
CA ARG A 253 3.42 16.52 10.51
C ARG A 253 2.25 16.28 9.57
N PHE A 254 2.52 16.16 8.27
CA PHE A 254 1.49 15.85 7.29
C PHE A 254 0.90 14.45 7.50
N VAL A 255 1.74 13.43 7.75
CA VAL A 255 1.26 12.07 8.07
C VAL A 255 0.43 12.05 9.35
N GLY A 256 0.85 12.77 10.40
CA GLY A 256 0.06 12.93 11.62
C GLY A 256 -1.30 13.58 11.38
N ALA A 257 -1.36 14.59 10.48
CA ALA A 257 -2.63 15.20 10.08
C ALA A 257 -3.52 14.24 9.28
N LEU A 258 -2.94 13.42 8.40
CA LEU A 258 -3.67 12.35 7.70
C LEU A 258 -4.20 11.31 8.70
N ARG A 259 -3.38 10.91 9.69
CA ARG A 259 -3.78 9.95 10.72
C ARG A 259 -4.98 10.44 11.52
N ALA A 260 -4.99 11.70 11.93
CA ALA A 260 -6.13 12.31 12.60
C ALA A 260 -7.37 12.42 11.68
N ALA A 261 -7.15 12.61 10.39
CA ALA A 261 -8.24 12.75 9.42
C ALA A 261 -8.97 11.44 9.11
N VAL A 262 -8.34 10.28 9.30
CA VAL A 262 -8.98 8.97 9.03
C VAL A 262 -9.83 8.44 10.19
N GLU A 263 -9.97 9.19 11.27
CA GLU A 263 -10.89 8.89 12.37
C GLU A 263 -12.34 9.11 11.94
N TRP A 264 -13.23 8.17 12.31
CA TRP A 264 -14.66 8.28 12.05
C TRP A 264 -15.32 9.10 13.14
N GLY A 265 -16.07 10.12 12.77
CA GLY A 265 -16.95 10.82 13.70
C GLY A 265 -18.08 9.91 14.22
N ASP A 266 -18.88 10.42 15.16
CA ASP A 266 -19.90 9.63 15.88
C ASP A 266 -20.91 8.94 14.93
N ASP A 267 -21.22 9.54 13.78
CA ASP A 267 -22.13 9.02 12.76
C ASP A 267 -21.44 8.56 11.47
N ALA A 268 -20.11 8.55 11.42
CA ALA A 268 -19.34 8.22 10.23
C ALA A 268 -18.60 6.89 10.39
N GLY A 269 -18.54 6.18 9.30
CA GLY A 269 -17.83 4.92 9.14
C GLY A 269 -18.51 4.13 8.04
N PRO A 270 -17.76 3.35 7.27
CA PRO A 270 -18.36 2.54 6.23
C PRO A 270 -19.19 1.42 6.87
N GLU A 271 -20.48 1.31 6.48
CA GLU A 271 -21.38 0.20 6.86
C GLU A 271 -20.89 -1.16 6.35
#